data_657fde93384341d0900e2b11e6af4f86
#
_entry.id   657fde93384341d0900e2b11e6af4f86
#
_cell.length_a   1.000
_cell.length_b   1.000
_cell.length_c   1.000
_cell.angle_alpha   90.00
_cell.angle_beta   90.00
_cell.angle_gamma   90.00
#
_symmetry.space_group_name_H-M   'P 1'
#
loop_
_entity.id
_entity.type
_entity.pdbx_description
1 polymer ?
#
loop_
_entity_poly.entity_id
_entity_poly.type
_entity_poly.pdbx_seq_one_letter_code
_entity_poly.pdbx_strand_id
1 'polypeptide(L)'
;MIGIAATLNATGDAFWWQGSLMTIKARAADTGGALGLVEGTFYEGFGPPLHVHHREDEGMLVLEGEIRFRQGTEEFIAGPGTLVWVPREVPHAFTVQSSSARVLVIVTPGGFEEMFVDGGVSVSETAEPPSQGYDPDAARALAQKFGFDVIGPQLT
;
A
#
# COMPACT_ATOMS: atom_id res chain seq x y z
N MET A 1 -14.10 15.92 -29.15
CA MET A 1 -13.91 14.46 -28.98
C MET A 1 -12.87 14.27 -27.91
N ILE A 2 -13.29 13.80 -26.74
CA ILE A 2 -12.33 13.46 -25.68
C ILE A 2 -11.71 12.13 -26.09
N GLY A 3 -10.43 12.16 -26.49
CA GLY A 3 -9.69 10.95 -26.75
C GLY A 3 -9.54 10.17 -25.46
N ILE A 4 -10.19 9.03 -25.34
CA ILE A 4 -9.95 8.07 -24.26
C ILE A 4 -8.63 7.38 -24.60
N ALA A 5 -7.55 7.85 -24.00
CA ALA A 5 -6.31 7.09 -24.03
C ALA A 5 -6.46 5.94 -23.03
N ALA A 6 -6.51 4.71 -23.52
CA ALA A 6 -6.43 3.55 -22.64
C ALA A 6 -4.99 3.45 -22.10
N THR A 7 -4.83 3.61 -20.80
CA THR A 7 -3.55 3.33 -20.13
C THR A 7 -3.47 1.83 -19.88
N LEU A 8 -2.60 1.14 -20.61
CA LEU A 8 -2.34 -0.27 -20.39
C LEU A 8 -1.04 -0.41 -19.58
N ASN A 9 -1.16 -0.83 -18.35
CA ASN A 9 -0.03 -1.01 -17.46
C ASN A 9 0.06 -2.47 -16.99
N ALA A 10 0.46 -3.35 -17.90
CA ALA A 10 0.55 -4.78 -17.63
C ALA A 10 1.62 -5.13 -16.58
N THR A 11 2.75 -4.41 -16.61
CA THR A 11 3.87 -4.61 -15.69
C THR A 11 3.95 -3.55 -14.61
N GLY A 12 3.59 -2.30 -14.91
CA GLY A 12 3.69 -1.18 -13.99
C GLY A 12 5.12 -0.82 -13.60
N ASP A 13 5.26 0.27 -12.85
CA ASP A 13 6.50 0.62 -12.18
C ASP A 13 6.57 -0.12 -10.85
N ALA A 14 7.58 -0.95 -10.65
CA ALA A 14 7.72 -1.81 -9.50
C ALA A 14 8.85 -1.34 -8.56
N PHE A 15 8.55 -1.38 -7.27
CA PHE A 15 9.45 -0.95 -6.20
C PHE A 15 9.49 -1.99 -5.08
N TRP A 16 10.67 -2.23 -4.55
CA TRP A 16 10.86 -2.93 -3.29
C TRP A 16 10.61 -1.94 -2.15
N TRP A 17 9.69 -2.28 -1.28
CA TRP A 17 9.37 -1.47 -0.09
C TRP A 17 9.25 -2.38 1.13
N GLN A 18 10.19 -2.25 2.06
CA GLN A 18 10.26 -3.07 3.28
C GLN A 18 10.15 -4.59 3.00
N GLY A 19 10.84 -5.07 1.98
CA GLY A 19 10.82 -6.48 1.59
C GLY A 19 9.62 -6.92 0.76
N SER A 20 8.66 -6.04 0.54
CA SER A 20 7.46 -6.29 -0.27
C SER A 20 7.61 -5.72 -1.67
N LEU A 21 6.95 -6.31 -2.64
CA LEU A 21 6.92 -5.81 -4.02
C LEU A 21 5.66 -4.97 -4.23
N MET A 22 5.87 -3.70 -4.55
CA MET A 22 4.80 -2.74 -4.84
C MET A 22 4.84 -2.36 -6.32
N THR A 23 3.77 -2.66 -7.05
CA THR A 23 3.67 -2.35 -8.48
C THR A 23 2.58 -1.30 -8.68
N ILE A 24 2.97 -0.10 -9.13
CA ILE A 24 2.04 0.99 -9.37
C ILE A 24 1.30 0.75 -10.67
N LYS A 25 0.00 0.58 -10.61
CA LYS A 25 -0.88 0.32 -11.76
C LYS A 25 -1.48 1.60 -12.33
N ALA A 26 -1.78 2.57 -11.49
CA ALA A 26 -2.23 3.89 -11.89
C ALA A 26 -1.77 4.93 -10.87
N ARG A 27 -1.37 6.08 -11.36
CA ARG A 27 -1.00 7.24 -10.55
C ARG A 27 -2.11 8.28 -10.56
N ALA A 28 -2.09 9.19 -9.62
CA ALA A 28 -2.98 10.37 -9.65
C ALA A 28 -2.93 11.09 -11.00
N ALA A 29 -1.75 11.21 -11.60
CA ALA A 29 -1.57 11.82 -12.92
C ALA A 29 -2.34 11.10 -14.04
N ASP A 30 -2.50 9.78 -13.95
CA ASP A 30 -3.22 8.98 -14.94
C ASP A 30 -4.75 9.08 -14.79
N THR A 31 -5.21 9.40 -13.59
CA THR A 31 -6.63 9.37 -13.21
C THR A 31 -7.23 10.75 -12.97
N GLY A 32 -6.51 11.81 -13.33
CA GLY A 32 -6.94 13.19 -13.02
C GLY A 32 -7.06 13.47 -11.53
N GLY A 33 -6.25 12.82 -10.71
CA GLY A 33 -6.25 12.93 -9.26
C GLY A 33 -7.28 12.07 -8.54
N ALA A 34 -8.11 11.30 -9.25
CA ALA A 34 -9.21 10.58 -8.66
C ALA A 34 -8.75 9.45 -7.73
N LEU A 35 -7.75 8.69 -8.14
CA LEU A 35 -7.20 7.58 -7.36
C LEU A 35 -5.76 7.24 -7.74
N GLY A 36 -5.08 6.55 -6.85
CA GLY A 36 -3.88 5.77 -7.10
C GLY A 36 -4.19 4.29 -6.94
N LEU A 37 -3.52 3.44 -7.71
CA LEU A 37 -3.73 2.00 -7.72
C LEU A 37 -2.39 1.27 -7.65
N VAL A 38 -2.22 0.43 -6.64
CA VAL A 38 -0.98 -0.30 -6.39
C VAL A 38 -1.29 -1.77 -6.14
N GLU A 39 -0.59 -2.67 -6.81
CA GLU A 39 -0.63 -4.08 -6.48
C GLU A 39 0.55 -4.40 -5.56
N GLY A 40 0.26 -4.85 -4.34
CA GLY A 40 1.24 -5.29 -3.36
C GLY A 40 1.34 -6.80 -3.30
N THR A 41 2.57 -7.31 -3.29
CA THR A 41 2.86 -8.70 -2.93
C THR A 41 3.60 -8.68 -1.60
N PHE A 42 2.94 -9.23 -0.60
CA PHE A 42 3.40 -9.26 0.79
C PHE A 42 3.69 -10.70 1.22
N TYR A 43 4.55 -10.88 2.20
CA TYR A 43 4.95 -12.18 2.71
C TYR A 43 4.51 -12.38 4.16
N GLU A 44 4.48 -13.61 4.63
CA GLU A 44 4.04 -13.99 5.97
C GLU A 44 4.65 -13.10 7.07
N GLY A 45 3.80 -12.64 7.97
CA GLY A 45 4.18 -11.76 9.07
C GLY A 45 4.39 -10.29 8.67
N PHE A 46 4.37 -9.96 7.38
CA PHE A 46 4.43 -8.56 6.95
C PHE A 46 3.13 -7.83 7.32
N GLY A 47 3.31 -6.59 7.76
CA GLY A 47 2.22 -5.64 7.94
C GLY A 47 2.75 -4.30 8.44
N PRO A 48 2.08 -3.20 8.11
CA PRO A 48 2.42 -1.90 8.64
C PRO A 48 2.07 -1.83 10.13
N PRO A 49 2.75 -0.96 10.88
CA PRO A 49 2.30 -0.62 12.23
C PRO A 49 0.91 0.03 12.18
N LEU A 50 0.23 0.10 13.33
CA LEU A 50 -1.04 0.81 13.44
C LEU A 50 -0.84 2.27 13.04
N HIS A 51 -1.59 2.71 12.02
CA HIS A 51 -1.45 4.04 11.43
C HIS A 51 -2.81 4.61 11.01
N VAL A 52 -2.80 5.88 10.65
CA VAL A 52 -3.98 6.61 10.20
C VAL A 52 -3.60 7.50 9.03
N HIS A 53 -4.41 7.48 7.98
CA HIS A 53 -4.30 8.39 6.84
C HIS A 53 -5.19 9.61 7.04
N HIS A 54 -4.65 10.81 6.83
CA HIS A 54 -5.40 12.06 7.00
C HIS A 54 -5.99 12.61 5.69
N ARG A 55 -5.51 12.13 4.54
CA ARG A 55 -5.87 12.70 3.23
C ARG A 55 -6.66 11.75 2.34
N GLU A 56 -6.49 10.44 2.52
CA GLU A 56 -7.02 9.41 1.63
C GLU A 56 -7.94 8.45 2.37
N ASP A 57 -8.95 7.97 1.67
CA ASP A 57 -9.56 6.69 1.96
C ASP A 57 -8.74 5.60 1.28
N GLU A 58 -8.68 4.41 1.87
CA GLU A 58 -7.91 3.29 1.35
C GLU A 58 -8.80 2.06 1.18
N GLY A 59 -8.79 1.48 -0.02
CA GLY A 59 -9.39 0.19 -0.29
C GLY A 59 -8.31 -0.87 -0.45
N MET A 60 -8.51 -2.05 0.11
CA MET A 60 -7.62 -3.20 -0.04
C MET A 60 -8.44 -4.40 -0.51
N LEU A 61 -8.31 -4.74 -1.79
CA LEU A 61 -8.93 -5.94 -2.36
C LEU A 61 -7.92 -7.10 -2.30
N VAL A 62 -8.21 -8.09 -1.48
CA VAL A 62 -7.39 -9.31 -1.41
C VAL A 62 -7.61 -10.13 -2.68
N LEU A 63 -6.55 -10.34 -3.45
CA LEU A 63 -6.56 -11.15 -4.67
C LEU A 63 -6.17 -12.59 -4.38
N GLU A 64 -5.14 -12.78 -3.53
CA GLU A 64 -4.61 -14.07 -3.12
C GLU A 64 -4.11 -14.00 -1.67
N GLY A 65 -4.14 -15.14 -1.00
CA GLY A 65 -3.67 -15.25 0.38
C GLY A 65 -4.71 -14.86 1.43
N GLU A 66 -4.27 -14.73 2.67
CA GLU A 66 -5.11 -14.44 3.82
C GLU A 66 -4.44 -13.37 4.67
N ILE A 67 -5.21 -12.38 5.07
CA ILE A 67 -4.73 -11.21 5.80
C ILE A 67 -5.61 -10.97 7.01
N ARG A 68 -5.00 -10.81 8.20
CA ARG A 68 -5.70 -10.32 9.39
C ARG A 68 -5.63 -8.80 9.42
N PHE A 69 -6.78 -8.17 9.50
CA PHE A 69 -6.96 -6.73 9.59
C PHE A 69 -7.38 -6.30 10.98
N ARG A 70 -6.94 -5.11 11.35
CA ARG A 70 -7.51 -4.29 12.41
C ARG A 70 -7.98 -2.97 11.81
N GLN A 71 -9.25 -2.64 12.05
CA GLN A 71 -9.85 -1.36 11.66
C GLN A 71 -10.54 -0.75 12.89
N GLY A 72 -10.02 0.36 13.38
CA GLY A 72 -10.41 0.88 14.69
C GLY A 72 -10.12 -0.13 15.79
N THR A 73 -11.16 -0.62 16.46
CA THR A 73 -11.07 -1.64 17.52
C THR A 73 -11.43 -3.05 17.05
N GLU A 74 -11.89 -3.20 15.82
CA GLU A 74 -12.32 -4.49 15.28
C GLU A 74 -11.19 -5.19 14.56
N GLU A 75 -11.11 -6.51 14.73
CA GLU A 75 -10.20 -7.40 14.01
C GLU A 75 -10.98 -8.45 13.24
N PHE A 76 -10.52 -8.77 12.04
CA PHE A 76 -11.14 -9.78 11.17
C PHE A 76 -10.12 -10.33 10.17
N ILE A 77 -10.47 -11.48 9.59
CA ILE A 77 -9.68 -12.13 8.53
C ILE A 77 -10.32 -11.84 7.18
N ALA A 78 -9.51 -11.44 6.22
CA ALA A 78 -9.90 -11.22 4.84
C ALA A 78 -9.15 -12.18 3.91
N GLY A 79 -9.90 -12.95 3.14
CA GLY A 79 -9.41 -13.85 2.10
C GLY A 79 -9.69 -13.33 0.68
N PRO A 80 -9.36 -14.11 -0.35
CA PRO A 80 -9.52 -13.70 -1.75
C PRO A 80 -10.94 -13.24 -2.09
N GLY A 81 -11.04 -12.12 -2.79
CA GLY A 81 -12.30 -11.48 -3.15
C GLY A 81 -12.88 -10.53 -2.11
N THR A 82 -12.26 -10.42 -0.92
CA THR A 82 -12.69 -9.48 0.12
C THR A 82 -12.13 -8.10 -0.15
N LEU A 83 -12.99 -7.09 -0.20
CA LEU A 83 -12.61 -5.68 -0.18
C LEU A 83 -12.74 -5.14 1.24
N VAL A 84 -11.63 -4.67 1.79
CA VAL A 84 -11.60 -3.90 3.04
C VAL A 84 -11.54 -2.42 2.67
N TRP A 85 -12.50 -1.64 3.11
CA TRP A 85 -12.52 -0.20 2.88
C TRP A 85 -12.26 0.54 4.19
N VAL A 86 -11.19 1.34 4.23
CA VAL A 86 -10.80 2.13 5.38
C VAL A 86 -10.97 3.61 5.05
N PRO A 87 -11.96 4.29 5.63
CA PRO A 87 -12.07 5.73 5.49
C PRO A 87 -10.85 6.44 6.11
N ARG A 88 -10.51 7.60 5.57
CA ARG A 88 -9.52 8.48 6.21
C ARG A 88 -9.87 8.73 7.67
N GLU A 89 -8.87 9.04 8.49
CA GLU A 89 -8.99 9.23 9.94
C GLU A 89 -9.36 7.96 10.73
N VAL A 90 -9.47 6.79 10.09
CA VAL A 90 -9.71 5.54 10.79
C VAL A 90 -8.38 4.79 11.00
N PRO A 91 -7.96 4.55 12.24
CA PRO A 91 -6.76 3.77 12.53
C PRO A 91 -6.87 2.33 12.01
N HIS A 92 -5.82 1.85 11.36
CA HIS A 92 -5.81 0.48 10.84
C HIS A 92 -4.40 -0.11 10.76
N ALA A 93 -4.36 -1.43 10.72
CA ALA A 93 -3.18 -2.23 10.50
C ALA A 93 -3.59 -3.56 9.88
N PHE A 94 -2.63 -4.27 9.30
CA PHE A 94 -2.84 -5.65 8.88
C PHE A 94 -1.59 -6.51 9.10
N THR A 95 -1.75 -7.81 9.04
CA THR A 95 -0.64 -8.76 8.99
C THR A 95 -1.01 -9.96 8.10
N VAL A 96 -0.07 -10.36 7.26
CA VAL A 96 -0.24 -11.50 6.36
C VAL A 96 -0.15 -12.81 7.15
N GLN A 97 -1.18 -13.64 7.02
CA GLN A 97 -1.30 -14.93 7.72
C GLN A 97 -0.83 -16.11 6.87
N SER A 98 -1.00 -16.03 5.56
CA SER A 98 -0.51 -17.03 4.60
C SER A 98 0.97 -16.81 4.26
N SER A 99 1.60 -17.75 3.56
CA SER A 99 3.00 -17.62 3.11
C SER A 99 3.25 -16.36 2.27
N SER A 100 2.23 -15.95 1.52
CA SER A 100 2.19 -14.68 0.80
C SER A 100 0.76 -14.23 0.58
N ALA A 101 0.59 -12.94 0.29
CA ALA A 101 -0.69 -12.37 -0.11
C ALA A 101 -0.47 -11.37 -1.25
N ARG A 102 -1.39 -11.34 -2.19
CA ARG A 102 -1.44 -10.35 -3.25
C ARG A 102 -2.69 -9.50 -3.09
N VAL A 103 -2.49 -8.19 -3.05
CA VAL A 103 -3.53 -7.22 -2.69
C VAL A 103 -3.52 -6.06 -3.68
N LEU A 104 -4.69 -5.65 -4.13
CA LEU A 104 -4.85 -4.41 -4.85
C LEU A 104 -5.20 -3.30 -3.86
N VAL A 105 -4.31 -2.32 -3.75
CA VAL A 105 -4.47 -1.15 -2.88
C VAL A 105 -4.97 0.03 -3.70
N ILE A 106 -6.08 0.61 -3.28
CA ILE A 106 -6.75 1.75 -3.91
C ILE A 106 -6.68 2.91 -2.92
N VAL A 107 -6.14 4.04 -3.34
CA VAL A 107 -6.13 5.26 -2.52
C VAL A 107 -6.89 6.37 -3.24
N THR A 108 -7.78 7.04 -2.54
CA THR A 108 -8.60 8.10 -3.11
C THR A 108 -8.76 9.29 -2.16
N PRO A 109 -8.44 10.52 -2.60
CA PRO A 109 -7.83 10.89 -3.90
C PRO A 109 -6.46 10.25 -4.11
N GLY A 110 -5.97 10.25 -5.36
CA GLY A 110 -4.63 9.76 -5.69
C GLY A 110 -3.52 10.67 -5.15
N GLY A 111 -2.32 10.09 -5.03
CA GLY A 111 -1.11 10.77 -4.57
C GLY A 111 -0.31 9.94 -3.57
N PHE A 112 -0.97 9.19 -2.69
CA PHE A 112 -0.29 8.35 -1.70
C PHE A 112 0.56 7.23 -2.33
N GLU A 113 0.21 6.77 -3.52
CA GLU A 113 0.98 5.77 -4.28
C GLU A 113 2.44 6.18 -4.49
N GLU A 114 2.72 7.48 -4.53
CA GLU A 114 4.08 8.01 -4.67
C GLU A 114 4.95 7.77 -3.42
N MET A 115 4.36 7.43 -2.29
CA MET A 115 5.09 7.04 -1.09
C MET A 115 5.98 5.82 -1.32
N PHE A 116 5.51 4.87 -2.16
CA PHE A 116 6.28 3.68 -2.52
C PHE A 116 7.43 4.00 -3.48
N VAL A 117 7.31 5.06 -4.27
CA VAL A 117 8.40 5.57 -5.11
C VAL A 117 9.47 6.24 -4.24
N ASP A 118 9.05 7.13 -3.35
CA ASP A 118 9.96 7.92 -2.52
C ASP A 118 10.65 7.06 -1.45
N GLY A 119 9.95 6.10 -0.88
CA GLY A 119 10.46 5.25 0.20
C GLY A 119 10.96 3.88 -0.25
N GLY A 120 10.78 3.51 -1.51
CA GLY A 120 11.17 2.24 -2.08
C GLY A 120 12.45 2.30 -2.92
N VAL A 121 12.86 1.14 -3.41
CA VAL A 121 13.96 1.00 -4.38
C VAL A 121 13.41 0.37 -5.65
N SER A 122 13.67 0.98 -6.80
CA SER A 122 13.18 0.46 -8.08
C SER A 122 13.70 -0.94 -8.35
N VAL A 123 12.83 -1.82 -8.83
CA VAL A 123 13.21 -3.17 -9.27
C VAL A 123 14.22 -3.11 -10.43
N SER A 124 14.25 -2.02 -11.19
CA SER A 124 15.27 -1.80 -12.23
C SER A 124 16.69 -1.60 -11.67
N GLU A 125 16.81 -1.20 -10.41
CA GLU A 125 18.10 -1.00 -9.73
C GLU A 125 18.60 -2.29 -9.06
N THR A 126 17.69 -3.13 -8.57
CA THR A 126 18.03 -4.41 -7.95
C THR A 126 16.92 -5.43 -8.18
N ALA A 127 17.31 -6.65 -8.58
CA ALA A 127 16.37 -7.75 -8.83
C ALA A 127 15.80 -8.38 -7.55
N GLU A 128 16.45 -8.14 -6.41
CA GLU A 128 16.03 -8.67 -5.10
C GLU A 128 15.81 -7.54 -4.11
N PRO A 129 14.93 -7.74 -3.11
CA PRO A 129 14.70 -6.73 -2.09
C PRO A 129 16.00 -6.40 -1.37
N PRO A 130 16.39 -5.12 -1.34
CA PRO A 130 17.59 -4.71 -0.64
C PRO A 130 17.43 -4.94 0.85
N SER A 131 18.53 -5.27 1.52
CA SER A 131 18.62 -5.28 2.98
C SER A 131 18.56 -3.84 3.47
N GLN A 132 17.36 -3.32 3.67
CA GLN A 132 17.15 -1.99 4.22
C GLN A 132 16.95 -2.07 5.73
N GLY A 133 17.84 -1.39 6.48
CA GLY A 133 17.58 -1.10 7.88
C GLY A 133 16.43 -0.09 8.01
N TYR A 134 15.69 -0.18 9.12
CA TYR A 134 14.70 0.84 9.45
C TYR A 134 15.39 2.17 9.77
N ASP A 135 15.06 3.21 9.01
CA ASP A 135 15.51 4.59 9.26
C ASP A 135 14.32 5.42 9.79
N PRO A 136 14.30 5.74 11.09
CA PRO A 136 13.18 6.47 11.69
C PRO A 136 13.03 7.91 11.17
N ASP A 137 14.11 8.55 10.74
CA ASP A 137 14.03 9.92 10.21
C ASP A 137 13.46 9.92 8.79
N ALA A 138 13.87 8.99 7.95
CA ALA A 138 13.27 8.79 6.63
C ALA A 138 11.78 8.43 6.73
N ALA A 139 11.42 7.54 7.65
CA ALA A 139 10.02 7.17 7.90
C ALA A 139 9.17 8.37 8.34
N ARG A 140 9.71 9.21 9.23
CA ARG A 140 9.04 10.44 9.67
C ARG A 140 8.87 11.44 8.53
N ALA A 141 9.86 11.61 7.68
CA ALA A 141 9.78 12.49 6.52
C ALA A 141 8.70 12.04 5.53
N LEU A 142 8.59 10.72 5.27
CA LEU A 142 7.51 10.15 4.45
C LEU A 142 6.13 10.39 5.08
N ALA A 143 5.98 10.15 6.37
CA ALA A 143 4.73 10.40 7.09
C ALA A 143 4.27 11.85 6.97
N GLN A 144 5.17 12.80 7.16
CA GLN A 144 4.88 14.23 6.99
C GLN A 144 4.50 14.58 5.55
N LYS A 145 5.25 14.08 4.58
CA LYS A 145 5.01 14.37 3.16
C LYS A 145 3.66 13.83 2.69
N PHE A 146 3.32 12.60 3.06
CA PHE A 146 2.13 11.90 2.59
C PHE A 146 0.92 11.96 3.53
N GLY A 147 1.04 12.63 4.66
CA GLY A 147 -0.09 12.92 5.55
C GLY A 147 -0.64 11.71 6.27
N PHE A 148 0.23 10.90 6.89
CA PHE A 148 -0.16 9.81 7.76
C PHE A 148 0.63 9.83 9.07
N ASP A 149 0.08 9.22 10.10
CA ASP A 149 0.73 9.04 11.39
C ASP A 149 0.79 7.57 11.79
N VAL A 150 1.92 7.15 12.33
CA VAL A 150 2.07 5.86 13.00
C VAL A 150 1.71 6.07 14.47
N ILE A 151 0.68 5.36 14.94
CA ILE A 151 0.10 5.58 16.28
C ILE A 151 0.14 4.35 17.19
N GLY A 152 0.71 3.25 16.73
CA GLY A 152 0.84 2.03 17.51
C GLY A 152 1.74 0.99 16.85
N PRO A 153 1.90 -0.18 17.48
CA PRO A 153 2.73 -1.26 16.97
C PRO A 153 2.11 -1.97 15.77
N GLN A 154 2.91 -2.84 15.16
CA GLN A 154 2.40 -3.84 14.22
C GLN A 154 1.40 -4.78 14.92
N LEU A 155 0.48 -5.30 14.13
CA LEU A 155 -0.42 -6.35 14.55
C LEU A 155 0.35 -7.68 14.65
N THR A 156 0.36 -8.32 15.82
CA THR A 156 1.06 -9.57 16.09
C THR A 156 0.12 -10.76 16.07
#